data_92412101502589f23f0043d842329390
#
_entry.id   92412101502589f23f0043d842329390
#
_cell.length_a   1.000
_cell.length_b   1.000
_cell.length_c   1.000
_cell.angle_alpha   90.00
_cell.angle_beta   90.00
_cell.angle_gamma   90.00
#
_symmetry.space_group_name_H-M   'P 1'
#
loop_
_entity.id
_entity.type
_entity.pdbx_description
1 polymer ?
#
loop_
_entity_poly.entity_id
_entity_poly.type
_entity_poly.pdbx_seq_one_letter_code
_entity_poly.pdbx_strand_id
1 'polypeptide(L)'
;MTDSAKDLAVRSQVTAEEWEVRINLAACYRLIAMYGWDDLIFTHDAARVPGPDDHFLINAYGLMFEEMTASTLVKVDLDGQIVLDSPYPINPAGFTIHSAVHAARPDAGCVLH
;
A
#
# COMPACT_ATOMS: atom_id res chain seq x y z
N MET A 1 18.03 -10.69 8.48
CA MET A 1 17.58 -9.30 8.65
C MET A 1 16.62 -9.22 9.81
N THR A 2 16.85 -8.32 10.74
CA THR A 2 15.97 -8.14 11.90
C THR A 2 14.87 -7.14 11.57
N ASP A 3 13.63 -7.47 11.93
CA ASP A 3 12.53 -6.54 11.78
C ASP A 3 12.71 -5.35 12.73
N SER A 4 12.40 -4.15 12.26
CA SER A 4 12.39 -2.97 13.12
C SER A 4 11.23 -3.03 14.11
N ALA A 5 11.29 -2.22 15.18
CA ALA A 5 10.18 -2.11 16.12
C ALA A 5 8.90 -1.65 15.43
N LYS A 6 9.02 -0.78 14.42
CA LYS A 6 7.90 -0.31 13.61
C LYS A 6 7.27 -1.44 12.80
N ASP A 7 8.09 -2.29 12.19
CA ASP A 7 7.61 -3.45 11.44
C ASP A 7 6.86 -4.41 12.35
N LEU A 8 7.41 -4.69 13.53
CA LEU A 8 6.77 -5.56 14.51
C LEU A 8 5.43 -4.99 15.00
N ALA A 9 5.36 -3.67 15.21
CA ALA A 9 4.15 -3.03 15.67
C ALA A 9 3.02 -3.14 14.63
N VAL A 10 3.31 -2.91 13.36
CA VAL A 10 2.31 -3.05 12.28
C VAL A 10 1.95 -4.52 12.09
N ARG A 11 2.95 -5.39 12.05
CA ARG A 11 2.74 -6.83 11.83
C ARG A 11 1.81 -7.44 12.87
N SER A 12 1.89 -6.99 14.12
CA SER A 12 1.03 -7.49 15.20
C SER A 12 -0.42 -7.05 15.10
N GLN A 13 -0.73 -6.03 14.27
CA GLN A 13 -2.06 -5.46 14.12
C GLN A 13 -2.80 -5.94 12.89
N VAL A 14 -2.16 -6.75 12.05
CA VAL A 14 -2.73 -7.20 10.77
C VAL A 14 -2.72 -8.72 10.70
N THR A 15 -3.52 -9.29 9.79
CA THR A 15 -3.52 -10.72 9.55
C THR A 15 -2.22 -11.14 8.85
N ALA A 16 -1.90 -12.45 8.93
CA ALA A 16 -0.75 -12.99 8.22
C ALA A 16 -0.90 -12.79 6.71
N GLU A 17 -2.11 -12.93 6.19
CA GLU A 17 -2.41 -12.73 4.76
C GLU A 17 -2.20 -11.28 4.35
N GLU A 18 -2.63 -10.32 5.16
CA GLU A 18 -2.37 -8.90 4.88
C GLU A 18 -0.88 -8.59 4.92
N TRP A 19 -0.16 -9.15 5.89
CA TRP A 19 1.29 -8.92 6.01
C TRP A 19 2.03 -9.39 4.76
N GLU A 20 1.62 -10.54 4.22
CA GLU A 20 2.21 -11.06 2.98
C GLU A 20 1.94 -10.13 1.79
N VAL A 21 0.71 -9.61 1.68
CA VAL A 21 0.38 -8.62 0.65
C VAL A 21 1.22 -7.37 0.81
N ARG A 22 1.43 -6.91 2.04
CA ARG A 22 2.30 -5.75 2.32
C ARG A 22 3.74 -5.98 1.87
N ILE A 23 4.29 -7.15 2.15
CA ILE A 23 5.64 -7.51 1.71
C ILE A 23 5.72 -7.49 0.19
N ASN A 24 4.77 -8.11 -0.48
CA ASN A 24 4.76 -8.19 -1.95
C ASN A 24 4.57 -6.82 -2.59
N LEU A 25 3.71 -5.98 -2.05
CA LEU A 25 3.50 -4.64 -2.60
C LEU A 25 4.74 -3.75 -2.39
N ALA A 26 5.36 -3.81 -1.22
CA ALA A 26 6.60 -3.08 -0.96
C ALA A 26 7.71 -3.54 -1.92
N ALA A 27 7.82 -4.84 -2.16
CA ALA A 27 8.78 -5.39 -3.13
C ALA A 27 8.48 -4.88 -4.55
N CYS A 28 7.22 -4.78 -4.92
CA CYS A 28 6.79 -4.24 -6.21
C CYS A 28 7.25 -2.79 -6.38
N TYR A 29 7.05 -1.93 -5.36
CA TYR A 29 7.52 -0.55 -5.39
C TYR A 29 9.03 -0.47 -5.57
N ARG A 30 9.78 -1.29 -4.85
CA ARG A 30 11.24 -1.30 -4.95
C ARG A 30 11.73 -1.79 -6.31
N LEU A 31 11.05 -2.77 -6.90
CA LEU A 31 11.38 -3.27 -8.25
C LEU A 31 11.13 -2.19 -9.29
N ILE A 32 10.02 -1.45 -9.17
CA ILE A 32 9.72 -0.35 -10.08
C ILE A 32 10.80 0.72 -10.01
N ALA A 33 11.26 1.06 -8.80
CA ALA A 33 12.36 2.00 -8.62
C ALA A 33 13.66 1.46 -9.23
N MET A 34 13.95 0.18 -9.03
CA MET A 34 15.16 -0.46 -9.56
C MET A 34 15.21 -0.43 -11.07
N TYR A 35 14.07 -0.56 -11.75
CA TYR A 35 13.99 -0.50 -13.21
C TYR A 35 13.87 0.94 -13.74
N GLY A 36 13.83 1.94 -12.86
CA GLY A 36 13.73 3.34 -13.27
C GLY A 36 12.36 3.73 -13.79
N TRP A 37 11.30 3.05 -13.38
CA TRP A 37 9.93 3.31 -13.81
C TRP A 37 9.15 4.20 -12.85
N ASP A 38 9.81 4.67 -11.81
CA ASP A 38 9.22 5.58 -10.84
C ASP A 38 9.31 7.04 -11.34
N ASP A 39 8.57 7.92 -10.67
CA ASP A 39 8.58 9.36 -10.95
C ASP A 39 8.56 10.11 -9.61
N LEU A 40 9.72 10.11 -8.93
CA LEU A 40 9.87 10.70 -7.60
C LEU A 40 8.84 10.09 -6.63
N ILE A 41 7.94 10.91 -6.09
CA ILE A 41 6.88 10.45 -5.18
C ILE A 41 5.53 10.28 -5.91
N PHE A 42 5.52 10.44 -7.23
CA PHE A 42 4.32 10.33 -8.05
C PHE A 42 4.16 8.92 -8.58
N THR A 43 3.03 8.65 -9.21
CA THR A 43 2.53 7.33 -9.59
C THR A 43 2.21 6.48 -8.35
N HIS A 44 1.43 5.43 -8.54
CA HIS A 44 0.90 4.64 -7.41
C HIS A 44 0.67 3.21 -7.82
N ASP A 45 0.91 2.30 -6.88
CA ASP A 45 0.50 0.91 -6.99
C ASP A 45 -0.32 0.57 -5.74
N ALA A 46 -1.37 -0.19 -5.91
CA ALA A 46 -2.24 -0.56 -4.80
C ALA A 46 -2.53 -2.05 -4.83
N ALA A 47 -2.75 -2.63 -3.67
CA ALA A 47 -3.13 -4.04 -3.54
C ALA A 47 -4.30 -4.16 -2.56
N ARG A 48 -5.27 -5.01 -2.91
CA ARG A 48 -6.42 -5.27 -2.06
C ARG A 48 -6.00 -6.08 -0.84
N VAL A 49 -6.53 -5.70 0.32
CA VAL A 49 -6.34 -6.47 1.54
C VAL A 49 -7.27 -7.69 1.51
N PRO A 50 -6.76 -8.91 1.74
CA PRO A 50 -7.61 -10.09 1.82
C PRO A 50 -8.61 -9.97 2.97
N GLY A 51 -9.83 -10.48 2.74
CA GLY A 51 -10.87 -10.47 3.75
C GLY A 51 -12.18 -9.89 3.21
N PRO A 52 -13.22 -9.82 4.07
CA PRO A 52 -14.54 -9.35 3.65
C PRO A 52 -14.66 -7.84 3.51
N ASP A 53 -13.72 -7.09 4.07
CA ASP A 53 -13.74 -5.63 4.01
C ASP A 53 -13.10 -5.13 2.72
N ASP A 54 -13.64 -4.04 2.16
CA ASP A 54 -13.09 -3.43 0.95
C ASP A 54 -11.98 -2.45 1.30
N HIS A 55 -10.87 -2.99 1.80
CA HIS A 55 -9.69 -2.20 2.12
C HIS A 55 -8.60 -2.44 1.08
N PHE A 56 -7.74 -1.46 0.86
CA PHE A 56 -6.55 -1.63 0.03
C PHE A 56 -5.36 -0.89 0.61
N LEU A 57 -4.18 -1.31 0.19
CA LEU A 57 -2.91 -0.72 0.58
C LEU A 57 -2.39 0.15 -0.55
N ILE A 58 -1.86 1.32 -0.20
CA ILE A 58 -1.26 2.25 -1.14
C ILE A 58 -0.01 2.86 -0.49
N ASN A 59 0.85 3.48 -1.30
CA ASN A 59 2.09 4.06 -0.81
C ASN A 59 1.86 5.24 0.13
N ALA A 60 2.79 5.39 1.07
CA ALA A 60 2.86 6.56 1.93
C ALA A 60 3.27 7.78 1.10
N TYR A 61 2.44 8.82 1.09
CA TYR A 61 2.73 10.04 0.33
C TYR A 61 3.94 10.75 0.94
N GLY A 62 4.91 11.05 0.11
CA GLY A 62 6.14 11.72 0.52
C GLY A 62 7.35 10.80 0.64
N LEU A 63 7.14 9.47 0.59
CA LEU A 63 8.24 8.53 0.52
C LEU A 63 8.53 8.13 -0.92
N MET A 64 9.81 7.93 -1.21
CA MET A 64 10.25 7.41 -2.50
C MET A 64 9.94 5.92 -2.61
N PHE A 65 9.83 5.38 -3.81
CA PHE A 65 9.50 3.97 -4.00
C PHE A 65 10.54 3.04 -3.39
N GLU A 66 11.82 3.39 -3.45
CA GLU A 66 12.88 2.61 -2.83
C GLU A 66 12.84 2.63 -1.30
N GLU A 67 12.07 3.54 -0.72
CA GLU A 67 11.91 3.65 0.75
C GLU A 67 10.73 2.83 1.27
N MET A 68 9.90 2.24 0.38
CA MET A 68 8.72 1.49 0.80
C MET A 68 9.10 0.24 1.56
N THR A 69 8.40 0.00 2.67
CA THR A 69 8.46 -1.23 3.44
C THR A 69 7.06 -1.72 3.72
N ALA A 70 6.93 -2.96 4.17
CA ALA A 70 5.63 -3.53 4.50
C ALA A 70 4.87 -2.71 5.55
N SER A 71 5.57 -2.07 6.48
CA SER A 71 4.97 -1.29 7.55
C SER A 71 4.66 0.15 7.17
N THR A 72 5.26 0.71 6.12
CA THR A 72 5.00 2.09 5.69
C THR A 72 3.81 2.22 4.74
N LEU A 73 3.35 1.12 4.16
CA LEU A 73 2.17 1.13 3.32
C LEU A 73 0.94 1.51 4.15
N VAL A 74 0.05 2.32 3.57
CA VAL A 74 -1.12 2.86 4.25
C VAL A 74 -2.35 2.07 3.85
N LYS A 75 -3.14 1.65 4.84
CA LYS A 75 -4.37 0.90 4.62
C LYS A 75 -5.55 1.85 4.65
N VAL A 76 -6.34 1.86 3.58
CA VAL A 76 -7.49 2.75 3.43
C VAL A 76 -8.72 1.96 3.01
N ASP A 77 -9.90 2.52 3.28
CA ASP A 77 -11.16 2.02 2.76
C ASP A 77 -11.53 2.73 1.43
N LEU A 78 -12.67 2.39 0.87
CA LEU A 78 -13.11 2.97 -0.41
C LEU A 78 -13.56 4.43 -0.29
N ASP A 79 -13.75 4.93 0.93
CA ASP A 79 -14.12 6.32 1.20
C ASP A 79 -12.90 7.21 1.51
N GLY A 80 -11.71 6.63 1.51
CA GLY A 80 -10.47 7.37 1.75
C GLY A 80 -10.08 7.48 3.22
N GLN A 81 -10.77 6.75 4.10
CA GLN A 81 -10.43 6.75 5.51
C GLN A 81 -9.24 5.83 5.77
N ILE A 82 -8.28 6.30 6.55
CA ILE A 82 -7.17 5.46 7.00
C ILE A 82 -7.70 4.55 8.09
N VAL A 83 -7.65 3.24 7.85
CA VAL A 83 -8.26 2.25 8.75
C VAL A 83 -7.27 1.57 9.68
N LEU A 84 -5.98 1.74 9.47
CA LEU A 84 -4.93 1.35 10.42
C LEU A 84 -4.08 2.59 10.67
N ASP A 85 -3.89 2.95 11.94
CA ASP A 85 -3.15 4.15 12.31
C ASP A 85 -1.77 4.21 11.64
N SER A 86 -1.47 5.36 11.04
CA SER A 86 -0.26 5.56 10.27
C SER A 86 0.23 6.99 10.42
N PRO A 87 1.55 7.22 10.54
CA PRO A 87 2.09 8.57 10.53
C PRO A 87 2.11 9.21 9.14
N TYR A 88 1.74 8.46 8.09
CA TYR A 88 1.85 8.94 6.72
C TYR A 88 0.47 9.22 6.11
N PRO A 89 0.34 10.33 5.34
CA PRO A 89 -0.84 10.57 4.53
C PRO A 89 -0.78 9.77 3.23
N ILE A 90 -1.87 9.81 2.47
CA ILE A 90 -1.91 9.28 1.10
C ILE A 90 -2.09 10.44 0.11
N ASN A 91 -1.71 10.20 -1.15
CA ASN A 91 -1.94 11.17 -2.20
C ASN A 91 -3.41 11.09 -2.66
N PRO A 92 -4.19 12.19 -2.55
CA PRO A 92 -5.60 12.18 -2.96
C PRO A 92 -5.80 11.78 -4.43
N ALA A 93 -4.88 12.14 -5.32
CA ALA A 93 -4.97 11.76 -6.74
C ALA A 93 -4.87 10.24 -6.91
N GLY A 94 -3.93 9.61 -6.21
CA GLY A 94 -3.78 8.16 -6.21
C GLY A 94 -5.01 7.48 -5.65
N PHE A 95 -5.51 7.96 -4.52
CA PHE A 95 -6.72 7.42 -3.93
C PHE A 95 -7.90 7.46 -4.91
N THR A 96 -8.12 8.59 -5.58
CA THR A 96 -9.26 8.76 -6.50
C THR A 96 -9.25 7.71 -7.61
N ILE A 97 -8.10 7.47 -8.21
CA ILE A 97 -7.96 6.50 -9.31
C ILE A 97 -8.10 5.06 -8.77
N HIS A 98 -7.32 4.73 -7.74
CA HIS A 98 -7.24 3.37 -7.24
C HIS A 98 -8.55 2.92 -6.56
N SER A 99 -9.19 3.80 -5.79
CA SER A 99 -10.47 3.47 -5.15
C SER A 99 -11.56 3.20 -6.17
N ALA A 100 -11.59 3.97 -7.26
CA ALA A 100 -12.56 3.77 -8.33
C ALA A 100 -12.40 2.40 -8.99
N VAL A 101 -11.16 1.98 -9.25
CA VAL A 101 -10.89 0.67 -9.86
C VAL A 101 -11.23 -0.45 -8.87
N HIS A 102 -10.82 -0.34 -7.61
CA HIS A 102 -11.12 -1.36 -6.60
C HIS A 102 -12.62 -1.49 -6.35
N ALA A 103 -13.37 -0.40 -6.39
CA ALA A 103 -14.83 -0.42 -6.24
C ALA A 103 -15.52 -1.06 -7.44
N ALA A 104 -15.08 -0.72 -8.67
CA ALA A 104 -15.69 -1.21 -9.90
C ALA A 104 -15.30 -2.64 -10.25
N ARG A 105 -14.13 -3.07 -9.81
CA ARG A 105 -13.57 -4.40 -10.12
C ARG A 105 -13.18 -5.12 -8.84
N PRO A 106 -14.16 -5.76 -8.14
CA PRO A 106 -13.87 -6.50 -6.92
C PRO A 106 -12.87 -7.65 -7.12
N ASP A 107 -12.74 -8.14 -8.36
CA ASP A 107 -11.80 -9.18 -8.76
C ASP A 107 -10.36 -8.66 -8.96
N ALA A 108 -10.17 -7.35 -9.03
CA ALA A 108 -8.82 -6.78 -9.16
C ALA A 108 -8.08 -6.88 -7.83
N GLY A 109 -7.05 -7.71 -7.79
CA GLY A 109 -6.21 -7.86 -6.58
C GLY A 109 -5.24 -6.71 -6.42
N CYS A 110 -4.77 -6.12 -7.51
CA CYS A 110 -3.88 -4.97 -7.49
C CYS A 110 -4.16 -4.04 -8.66
N VAL A 111 -3.72 -2.79 -8.53
CA VAL A 111 -3.84 -1.75 -9.55
C VAL A 111 -2.49 -1.04 -9.64
N LEU A 112 -1.92 -1.02 -10.84
CA LEU A 112 -0.65 -0.37 -11.13
C LEU A 112 -0.79 0.55 -12.34
N HIS A 113 -0.13 1.69 -12.29
CA HIS A 113 -0.03 2.56 -13.44
C HIS A 113 1.22 3.41 -13.43
#